data_32a9aa839179f0c4cd9095a71f10a39d
#
_entry.id   32a9aa839179f0c4cd9095a71f10a39d
#
_cell.length_a   1.000
_cell.length_b   1.000
_cell.length_c   1.000
_cell.angle_alpha   90.00
_cell.angle_beta   90.00
_cell.angle_gamma   90.00
#
_symmetry.space_group_name_H-M   'P 1'
#
loop_
_entity.id
_entity.type
_entity.pdbx_description
1 polymer ?
#
loop_
_entity_poly.entity_id
_entity_poly.type
_entity_poly.pdbx_seq_one_letter_code
_entity_poly.pdbx_strand_id
1 'polypeptide(L)'
;MSEQSLSSQIFTRKMLICVFTGFSSGLPLFVLLQMLPVWLTDKGLSVELIGALTGVMVPYGLKFLWAPLLDRYFPHFLGRRRSWLLISQVVLLISLYAISQFDPVAELSTVAKIATFIAFFSATQDIVLDAYRREILTDNELGLGNTIHINAYRVAGLIPGGLSLYLATIYPWETVFLLTALCMLAGIFMTLFLAKEPNIAQVDRDQPFYMVFWIPLKEFFQRKGVAQAIGFLLFLFLYKFGDSFATTLQTKFVYDMGFEKEHIALVVKSTSLWASISAGLVGGVIMLRLGINRALWVFGFIQLITIGGFIWLAAFGHFDQIGAAELWKLGFVIAGEYIGVGLGTAAFVAFMARETNPLYTATQLALFTSLSALPSKGLGMLSGYLVKAVGYYHFFWICLFLAIPGMICLFWVAPWNEKGTEKA
;
A
#
# COMPACT_ATOMS: atom_id res chain seq x y z
N MET A 1 -21.11 -28.60 -4.65
CA MET A 1 -20.09 -27.95 -3.79
C MET A 1 -20.84 -27.38 -2.60
N SER A 2 -20.59 -27.90 -1.38
CA SER A 2 -21.20 -27.41 -0.16
C SER A 2 -20.85 -25.94 0.02
N GLU A 3 -21.86 -25.07 0.20
CA GLU A 3 -21.66 -23.68 0.59
C GLU A 3 -20.96 -23.65 1.94
N GLN A 4 -19.63 -23.52 1.93
CA GLN A 4 -18.90 -23.24 3.16
C GLN A 4 -19.44 -21.93 3.73
N SER A 5 -19.81 -21.91 5.01
CA SER A 5 -20.32 -20.69 5.62
C SER A 5 -19.28 -19.56 5.51
N LEU A 6 -19.73 -18.32 5.27
CA LEU A 6 -18.85 -17.16 5.19
C LEU A 6 -17.92 -17.04 6.40
N SER A 7 -18.41 -17.39 7.59
CA SER A 7 -17.61 -17.40 8.82
C SER A 7 -16.44 -18.37 8.76
N SER A 8 -16.60 -19.55 8.17
CA SER A 8 -15.52 -20.54 8.04
C SER A 8 -14.44 -20.12 7.05
N GLN A 9 -14.74 -19.23 6.11
CA GLN A 9 -13.77 -18.67 5.17
C GLN A 9 -13.00 -17.47 5.76
N ILE A 10 -13.66 -16.68 6.63
CA ILE A 10 -13.06 -15.49 7.26
C ILE A 10 -12.12 -15.88 8.42
N PHE A 11 -12.54 -16.82 9.29
CA PHE A 11 -11.77 -17.20 10.48
C PHE A 11 -10.85 -18.38 10.20
N THR A 12 -9.88 -18.19 9.31
CA THR A 12 -8.87 -19.21 8.97
C THR A 12 -7.48 -18.80 9.46
N ARG A 13 -6.58 -19.78 9.63
CA ARG A 13 -5.17 -19.51 9.93
C ARG A 13 -4.52 -18.61 8.88
N LYS A 14 -4.88 -18.76 7.60
CA LYS A 14 -4.35 -17.95 6.52
C LYS A 14 -4.77 -16.49 6.67
N MET A 15 -6.03 -16.21 7.04
CA MET A 15 -6.53 -14.86 7.28
C MET A 15 -5.88 -14.23 8.52
N LEU A 16 -5.64 -14.99 9.57
CA LEU A 16 -4.87 -14.54 10.72
C LEU A 16 -3.43 -14.19 10.33
N ILE A 17 -2.78 -14.98 9.49
CA ILE A 17 -1.46 -14.65 8.94
C ILE A 17 -1.53 -13.33 8.15
N CYS A 18 -2.59 -13.08 7.37
CA CYS A 18 -2.77 -11.82 6.65
C CYS A 18 -2.84 -10.59 7.58
N VAL A 19 -3.43 -10.72 8.78
CA VAL A 19 -3.41 -9.66 9.81
C VAL A 19 -1.97 -9.35 10.22
N PHE A 20 -1.20 -10.36 10.61
CA PHE A 20 0.19 -10.17 11.06
C PHE A 20 1.10 -9.67 9.93
N THR A 21 0.90 -10.13 8.69
CA THR A 21 1.68 -9.64 7.55
C THR A 21 1.40 -8.16 7.27
N GLY A 22 0.14 -7.73 7.36
CA GLY A 22 -0.19 -6.30 7.20
C GLY A 22 0.37 -5.45 8.32
N PHE A 23 0.22 -5.89 9.56
CA PHE A 23 0.75 -5.18 10.72
C PHE A 23 2.28 -5.02 10.64
N SER A 24 2.99 -6.12 10.36
CA SER A 24 4.45 -6.13 10.26
C SER A 24 4.99 -5.28 9.10
N SER A 25 4.26 -5.22 7.97
CA SER A 25 4.59 -4.39 6.81
C SER A 25 4.38 -2.89 7.10
N GLY A 26 3.25 -2.52 7.74
CA GLY A 26 2.92 -1.12 7.97
C GLY A 26 3.80 -0.44 9.02
N LEU A 27 4.13 -1.15 10.10
CA LEU A 27 4.79 -0.56 11.26
C LEU A 27 6.09 0.21 10.91
N PRO A 28 7.11 -0.38 10.27
CA PRO A 28 8.36 0.32 9.98
C PRO A 28 8.19 1.46 8.97
N LEU A 29 7.29 1.30 8.00
CA LEU A 29 7.00 2.37 7.05
C LEU A 29 6.40 3.59 7.75
N PHE A 30 5.40 3.39 8.62
CA PHE A 30 4.78 4.51 9.34
C PHE A 30 5.70 5.11 10.39
N VAL A 31 6.68 4.37 10.95
CA VAL A 31 7.75 4.98 11.75
C VAL A 31 8.51 6.00 10.91
N LEU A 32 8.91 5.66 9.68
CA LEU A 32 9.63 6.58 8.80
C LEU A 32 8.77 7.76 8.31
N LEU A 33 7.47 7.55 8.08
CA LEU A 33 6.58 8.58 7.52
C LEU A 33 5.94 9.49 8.57
N GLN A 34 5.73 9.01 9.79
CA GLN A 34 4.94 9.73 10.81
C GLN A 34 5.76 10.04 12.06
N MET A 35 6.42 9.04 12.65
CA MET A 35 7.12 9.20 13.92
C MET A 35 8.48 9.90 13.75
N LEU A 36 9.27 9.49 12.75
CA LEU A 36 10.59 10.07 12.48
C LEU A 36 10.54 11.59 12.24
N PRO A 37 9.67 12.14 11.36
CA PRO A 37 9.59 13.58 11.16
C PRO A 37 9.23 14.36 12.44
N VAL A 38 8.34 13.82 13.27
CA VAL A 38 7.95 14.46 14.53
C VAL A 38 9.11 14.46 15.54
N TRP A 39 9.81 13.32 15.68
CA TRP A 39 11.01 13.24 16.52
C TRP A 39 12.08 14.26 16.10
N LEU A 40 12.34 14.38 14.79
CA LEU A 40 13.31 15.34 14.26
C LEU A 40 12.88 16.80 14.51
N THR A 41 11.60 17.09 14.39
CA THR A 41 11.03 18.41 14.70
C THR A 41 11.18 18.73 16.17
N ASP A 42 10.89 17.78 17.06
CA ASP A 42 11.01 17.93 18.52
C ASP A 42 12.46 18.16 18.95
N LYS A 43 13.42 17.60 18.23
CA LYS A 43 14.87 17.85 18.39
C LYS A 43 15.36 19.16 17.75
N GLY A 44 14.49 19.94 17.12
CA GLY A 44 14.80 21.28 16.59
C GLY A 44 15.39 21.31 15.19
N LEU A 45 15.26 20.23 14.38
CA LEU A 45 15.69 20.26 12.99
C LEU A 45 14.76 21.16 12.15
N SER A 46 15.34 21.84 11.16
CA SER A 46 14.57 22.68 10.24
C SER A 46 13.69 21.84 9.30
N VAL A 47 12.61 22.45 8.82
CA VAL A 47 11.65 21.80 7.90
C VAL A 47 12.34 21.37 6.59
N GLU A 48 13.34 22.15 6.13
CA GLU A 48 14.12 21.85 4.92
C GLU A 48 14.93 20.57 5.07
N LEU A 49 15.57 20.37 6.23
CA LEU A 49 16.34 19.14 6.50
C LEU A 49 15.41 17.93 6.64
N ILE A 50 14.26 18.08 7.32
CA ILE A 50 13.25 17.02 7.42
C ILE A 50 12.69 16.69 6.04
N GLY A 51 12.42 17.70 5.20
CA GLY A 51 12.01 17.52 3.81
C GLY A 51 13.05 16.75 2.98
N ALA A 52 14.33 17.09 3.11
CA ALA A 52 15.41 16.38 2.43
C ALA A 52 15.51 14.90 2.83
N LEU A 53 15.17 14.58 4.09
CA LEU A 53 15.14 13.20 4.58
C LEU A 53 14.01 12.35 3.97
N THR A 54 13.04 12.92 3.23
CA THR A 54 12.08 12.11 2.46
C THR A 54 12.77 11.23 1.43
N GLY A 55 14.00 11.58 1.01
CA GLY A 55 14.85 10.75 0.15
C GLY A 55 15.16 9.36 0.71
N VAL A 56 15.05 9.13 2.05
CA VAL A 56 15.21 7.81 2.66
C VAL A 56 14.17 6.80 2.17
N MET A 57 13.06 7.27 1.55
CA MET A 57 12.00 6.42 1.00
C MET A 57 12.30 5.87 -0.40
N VAL A 58 13.40 6.27 -1.02
CA VAL A 58 13.82 5.79 -2.37
C VAL A 58 13.81 4.26 -2.50
N PRO A 59 14.28 3.46 -1.51
CA PRO A 59 14.23 2.01 -1.61
C PRO A 59 12.84 1.43 -1.92
N TYR A 60 11.76 2.03 -1.39
CA TYR A 60 10.40 1.55 -1.69
C TYR A 60 10.00 1.69 -3.16
N GLY A 61 10.50 2.72 -3.84
CA GLY A 61 10.28 2.90 -5.28
C GLY A 61 11.11 1.96 -6.14
N LEU A 62 12.30 1.62 -5.65
CA LEU A 62 13.28 0.82 -6.39
C LEU A 62 13.29 -0.67 -6.00
N LYS A 63 12.38 -1.12 -5.12
CA LYS A 63 12.36 -2.49 -4.58
C LYS A 63 12.34 -3.59 -5.65
N PHE A 64 11.83 -3.32 -6.84
CA PHE A 64 11.83 -4.26 -7.96
C PHE A 64 13.25 -4.61 -8.46
N LEU A 65 14.25 -3.76 -8.17
CA LEU A 65 15.65 -4.01 -8.60
C LEU A 65 16.31 -5.18 -7.86
N TRP A 66 15.91 -5.45 -6.60
CA TRP A 66 16.50 -6.59 -5.86
C TRP A 66 15.49 -7.69 -5.56
N ALA A 67 14.22 -7.52 -5.88
CA ALA A 67 13.21 -8.56 -5.70
C ALA A 67 13.58 -9.90 -6.38
N PRO A 68 14.20 -9.93 -7.58
CA PRO A 68 14.65 -11.16 -8.22
C PRO A 68 15.68 -11.96 -7.39
N LEU A 69 16.49 -11.25 -6.58
CA LEU A 69 17.46 -11.89 -5.71
C LEU A 69 16.78 -12.68 -4.58
N LEU A 70 15.63 -12.20 -4.10
CA LEU A 70 14.85 -12.84 -3.04
C LEU A 70 14.08 -14.08 -3.53
N ASP A 71 13.81 -14.17 -4.83
CA ASP A 71 13.25 -15.37 -5.45
C ASP A 71 14.31 -16.46 -5.63
N ARG A 72 15.56 -16.09 -5.88
CA ARG A 72 16.65 -17.02 -6.20
C ARG A 72 17.50 -17.40 -5.00
N TYR A 73 17.93 -16.41 -4.19
CA TYR A 73 18.85 -16.61 -3.08
C TYR A 73 18.13 -16.54 -1.74
N PHE A 74 18.29 -17.57 -0.93
CA PHE A 74 17.70 -17.59 0.40
C PHE A 74 18.52 -18.49 1.35
N PRO A 75 18.56 -18.14 2.63
CA PRO A 75 19.11 -18.99 3.66
C PRO A 75 18.19 -20.22 3.86
N HIS A 76 18.79 -21.40 4.11
CA HIS A 76 18.05 -22.68 4.11
C HIS A 76 17.38 -23.03 5.44
N PHE A 77 17.58 -22.24 6.50
CA PHE A 77 17.20 -22.64 7.88
C PHE A 77 15.67 -22.70 8.12
N LEU A 78 14.85 -21.88 7.44
CA LEU A 78 13.38 -21.89 7.55
C LEU A 78 12.67 -21.98 6.19
N GLY A 79 13.41 -22.11 5.09
CA GLY A 79 12.89 -22.08 3.73
C GLY A 79 12.99 -20.71 3.07
N ARG A 80 12.49 -20.60 1.83
CA ARG A 80 12.70 -19.42 0.97
C ARG A 80 12.11 -18.13 1.55
N ARG A 81 10.83 -18.17 1.93
CA ARG A 81 10.11 -16.95 2.37
C ARG A 81 10.34 -16.66 3.85
N ARG A 82 10.20 -17.67 4.69
CA ARG A 82 10.30 -17.49 6.15
C ARG A 82 11.70 -17.03 6.60
N SER A 83 12.76 -17.48 5.95
CA SER A 83 14.12 -17.03 6.29
C SER A 83 14.30 -15.55 6.04
N TRP A 84 13.89 -15.04 4.87
CA TRP A 84 13.95 -13.62 4.56
C TRP A 84 13.04 -12.77 5.46
N LEU A 85 11.84 -13.27 5.78
CA LEU A 85 10.93 -12.59 6.73
C LEU A 85 11.59 -12.43 8.08
N LEU A 86 12.13 -13.52 8.65
CA LEU A 86 12.76 -13.46 9.97
C LEU A 86 13.96 -12.54 10.00
N ILE A 87 14.84 -12.61 9.00
CA ILE A 87 16.01 -11.74 8.90
C ILE A 87 15.57 -10.26 8.85
N SER A 88 14.64 -9.93 7.95
CA SER A 88 14.16 -8.56 7.81
C SER A 88 13.50 -8.04 9.09
N GLN A 89 12.67 -8.85 9.75
CA GLN A 89 11.98 -8.50 10.99
C GLN A 89 12.93 -8.26 12.15
N VAL A 90 13.96 -9.11 12.31
CA VAL A 90 14.98 -8.94 13.36
C VAL A 90 15.84 -7.71 13.08
N VAL A 91 16.27 -7.52 11.82
CA VAL A 91 17.03 -6.32 11.43
C VAL A 91 16.22 -5.05 11.67
N LEU A 92 14.93 -5.05 11.30
CA LEU A 92 14.05 -3.91 11.53
C LEU A 92 13.85 -3.63 13.02
N LEU A 93 13.62 -4.64 13.84
CA LEU A 93 13.50 -4.48 15.30
C LEU A 93 14.74 -3.80 15.87
N ILE A 94 15.93 -4.31 15.53
CA ILE A 94 17.20 -3.76 16.01
C ILE A 94 17.42 -2.33 15.50
N SER A 95 17.18 -2.10 14.19
CA SER A 95 17.45 -0.80 13.57
C SER A 95 16.47 0.29 14.03
N LEU A 96 15.20 -0.07 14.27
CA LEU A 96 14.20 0.85 14.82
C LEU A 96 14.55 1.32 16.25
N TYR A 97 15.16 0.47 17.05
CA TYR A 97 15.69 0.87 18.33
C TYR A 97 17.01 1.66 18.18
N ALA A 98 17.93 1.17 17.36
CA ALA A 98 19.26 1.75 17.18
C ALA A 98 19.22 3.21 16.71
N ILE A 99 18.24 3.60 15.85
CA ILE A 99 18.14 4.96 15.33
C ILE A 99 17.98 6.01 16.46
N SER A 100 17.31 5.64 17.55
CA SER A 100 17.06 6.52 18.69
C SER A 100 18.28 6.76 19.59
N GLN A 101 19.36 5.98 19.39
CA GLN A 101 20.58 6.08 20.19
C GLN A 101 21.54 7.18 19.68
N PHE A 102 21.20 7.81 18.55
CA PHE A 102 22.01 8.87 17.94
C PHE A 102 21.31 10.23 18.11
N ASP A 103 22.08 11.27 18.35
CA ASP A 103 21.55 12.63 18.36
C ASP A 103 21.31 13.10 16.92
N PRO A 104 20.05 13.34 16.52
CA PRO A 104 19.75 13.73 15.15
C PRO A 104 20.29 15.11 14.77
N VAL A 105 20.61 15.98 15.73
CA VAL A 105 21.19 17.30 15.46
C VAL A 105 22.70 17.16 15.19
N ALA A 106 23.41 16.44 16.05
CA ALA A 106 24.86 16.25 15.92
C ALA A 106 25.23 15.19 14.85
N GLU A 107 24.39 14.16 14.67
CA GLU A 107 24.70 12.98 13.86
C GLU A 107 23.65 12.72 12.76
N LEU A 108 23.12 13.78 12.15
CA LEU A 108 22.05 13.69 11.13
C LEU A 108 22.39 12.72 9.99
N SER A 109 23.66 12.69 9.56
CA SER A 109 24.12 11.76 8.52
C SER A 109 23.98 10.29 8.93
N THR A 110 24.25 9.96 10.19
CA THR A 110 24.10 8.61 10.74
C THR A 110 22.64 8.24 10.85
N VAL A 111 21.79 9.14 11.35
CA VAL A 111 20.33 8.96 11.42
C VAL A 111 19.74 8.73 10.02
N ALA A 112 20.16 9.52 9.02
CA ALA A 112 19.72 9.35 7.63
C ALA A 112 20.13 8.00 7.03
N LYS A 113 21.36 7.53 7.29
CA LYS A 113 21.83 6.21 6.86
C LYS A 113 21.03 5.08 7.50
N ILE A 114 20.77 5.14 8.81
CA ILE A 114 19.98 4.14 9.52
C ILE A 114 18.52 4.18 9.02
N ALA A 115 17.93 5.35 8.81
CA ALA A 115 16.58 5.47 8.25
C ALA A 115 16.48 4.88 6.84
N THR A 116 17.50 5.11 5.99
CA THR A 116 17.58 4.49 4.65
C THR A 116 17.73 2.97 4.74
N PHE A 117 18.50 2.47 5.70
CA PHE A 117 18.66 1.05 5.98
C PHE A 117 17.35 0.42 6.46
N ILE A 118 16.61 1.09 7.34
CA ILE A 118 15.25 0.70 7.75
C ILE A 118 14.34 0.64 6.52
N ALA A 119 14.35 1.66 5.67
CA ALA A 119 13.53 1.70 4.46
C ALA A 119 13.86 0.54 3.50
N PHE A 120 15.14 0.20 3.34
CA PHE A 120 15.58 -0.92 2.51
C PHE A 120 15.08 -2.27 3.04
N PHE A 121 15.28 -2.54 4.35
CA PHE A 121 14.82 -3.80 4.94
C PHE A 121 13.30 -3.88 5.05
N SER A 122 12.62 -2.76 5.27
CA SER A 122 11.16 -2.71 5.24
C SER A 122 10.61 -2.97 3.84
N ALA A 123 11.20 -2.37 2.79
CA ALA A 123 10.85 -2.67 1.40
C ALA A 123 11.17 -4.13 1.03
N THR A 124 12.27 -4.69 1.56
CA THR A 124 12.63 -6.10 1.39
C THR A 124 11.61 -7.01 2.07
N GLN A 125 11.22 -6.70 3.30
CA GLN A 125 10.16 -7.41 4.01
C GLN A 125 8.84 -7.38 3.22
N ASP A 126 8.45 -6.22 2.68
CA ASP A 126 7.24 -6.06 1.87
C ASP A 126 7.23 -6.98 0.64
N ILE A 127 8.35 -7.05 -0.10
CA ILE A 127 8.48 -7.95 -1.25
C ILE A 127 8.19 -9.40 -0.83
N VAL A 128 8.77 -9.83 0.29
CA VAL A 128 8.65 -11.21 0.75
C VAL A 128 7.26 -11.48 1.34
N LEU A 129 6.66 -10.54 2.09
CA LEU A 129 5.31 -10.65 2.61
C LEU A 129 4.27 -10.73 1.50
N ASP A 130 4.41 -9.91 0.46
CA ASP A 130 3.54 -9.91 -0.70
C ASP A 130 3.60 -11.24 -1.44
N ALA A 131 4.82 -11.75 -1.68
CA ALA A 131 5.02 -13.04 -2.32
C ALA A 131 4.50 -14.19 -1.46
N TYR A 132 4.81 -14.21 -0.17
CA TYR A 132 4.35 -15.22 0.77
C TYR A 132 2.82 -15.28 0.82
N ARG A 133 2.16 -14.14 0.90
CA ARG A 133 0.69 -14.05 0.91
C ARG A 133 0.07 -14.59 -0.38
N ARG A 134 0.64 -14.26 -1.55
CA ARG A 134 0.20 -14.82 -2.84
C ARG A 134 0.36 -16.34 -2.89
N GLU A 135 1.43 -16.85 -2.31
CA GLU A 135 1.78 -18.29 -2.35
C GLU A 135 0.96 -19.16 -1.39
N ILE A 136 0.44 -18.60 -0.28
CA ILE A 136 -0.40 -19.33 0.68
C ILE A 136 -1.90 -19.24 0.38
N LEU A 137 -2.34 -18.21 -0.36
CA LEU A 137 -3.75 -17.96 -0.66
C LEU A 137 -4.13 -18.55 -2.00
N THR A 138 -5.30 -19.18 -2.07
CA THR A 138 -5.93 -19.54 -3.35
C THR A 138 -6.49 -18.31 -4.05
N ASP A 139 -6.75 -18.39 -5.35
CA ASP A 139 -7.27 -17.26 -6.12
C ASP A 139 -8.57 -16.69 -5.55
N ASN A 140 -9.44 -17.55 -4.99
CA ASN A 140 -10.66 -17.11 -4.32
C ASN A 140 -10.39 -16.39 -2.99
N GLU A 141 -9.35 -16.77 -2.25
CA GLU A 141 -8.97 -16.16 -0.97
C GLU A 141 -8.19 -14.85 -1.14
N LEU A 142 -7.60 -14.58 -2.32
CA LEU A 142 -6.75 -13.41 -2.55
C LEU A 142 -7.47 -12.09 -2.27
N GLY A 143 -8.73 -11.97 -2.65
CA GLY A 143 -9.52 -10.77 -2.42
C GLY A 143 -9.61 -10.43 -0.93
N LEU A 144 -10.09 -11.39 -0.13
CA LEU A 144 -10.25 -11.22 1.31
C LEU A 144 -8.90 -11.10 2.03
N GLY A 145 -7.93 -11.96 1.71
CA GLY A 145 -6.63 -11.97 2.38
C GLY A 145 -5.83 -10.68 2.15
N ASN A 146 -5.84 -10.15 0.92
CA ASN A 146 -5.19 -8.86 0.62
C ASN A 146 -5.90 -7.69 1.32
N THR A 147 -7.22 -7.73 1.40
CA THR A 147 -8.00 -6.71 2.13
C THR A 147 -7.67 -6.70 3.62
N ILE A 148 -7.62 -7.88 4.26
CA ILE A 148 -7.24 -8.01 5.68
C ILE A 148 -5.83 -7.47 5.90
N HIS A 149 -4.89 -7.82 5.03
CA HIS A 149 -3.52 -7.30 5.09
C HIS A 149 -3.48 -5.76 4.99
N ILE A 150 -4.15 -5.16 4.00
CA ILE A 150 -4.16 -3.70 3.80
C ILE A 150 -4.76 -2.99 5.01
N ASN A 151 -5.82 -3.53 5.60
CA ASN A 151 -6.43 -2.94 6.78
C ASN A 151 -5.56 -3.08 8.03
N ALA A 152 -4.95 -4.24 8.25
CA ALA A 152 -3.98 -4.43 9.33
C ALA A 152 -2.74 -3.50 9.17
N TYR A 153 -2.28 -3.28 7.94
CA TYR A 153 -1.26 -2.30 7.60
C TYR A 153 -1.66 -0.88 8.02
N ARG A 154 -2.90 -0.44 7.73
CA ARG A 154 -3.40 0.88 8.13
C ARG A 154 -3.52 1.01 9.64
N VAL A 155 -4.01 -0.04 10.31
CA VAL A 155 -4.09 -0.08 11.78
C VAL A 155 -2.71 -0.02 12.43
N ALA A 156 -1.71 -0.68 11.86
CA ALA A 156 -0.33 -0.59 12.33
C ALA A 156 0.19 0.87 12.35
N GLY A 157 -0.25 1.70 11.41
CA GLY A 157 0.10 3.12 11.35
C GLY A 157 -0.41 3.96 12.52
N LEU A 158 -1.41 3.48 13.27
CA LEU A 158 -1.89 4.16 14.48
C LEU A 158 -0.86 4.11 15.63
N ILE A 159 0.04 3.12 15.62
CA ILE A 159 1.10 3.03 16.64
C ILE A 159 2.12 4.16 16.45
N PRO A 160 2.84 4.29 15.32
CA PRO A 160 3.80 5.38 15.14
C PRO A 160 3.14 6.76 15.03
N GLY A 161 1.94 6.84 14.46
CA GLY A 161 1.25 8.11 14.19
C GLY A 161 0.38 8.63 15.32
N GLY A 162 0.05 7.81 16.30
CA GLY A 162 -0.83 8.20 17.40
C GLY A 162 -0.25 7.79 18.76
N LEU A 163 -0.20 6.49 19.02
CA LEU A 163 0.23 5.95 20.31
C LEU A 163 1.66 6.40 20.66
N SER A 164 2.62 6.25 19.74
CA SER A 164 4.01 6.63 19.99
C SER A 164 4.18 8.13 20.22
N LEU A 165 3.42 8.97 19.49
CA LEU A 165 3.45 10.41 19.70
C LEU A 165 2.87 10.80 21.06
N TYR A 166 1.80 10.15 21.51
CA TYR A 166 1.27 10.33 22.86
C TYR A 166 2.28 9.88 23.91
N LEU A 167 2.91 8.71 23.74
CA LEU A 167 3.94 8.23 24.67
C LEU A 167 5.16 9.15 24.73
N ALA A 168 5.51 9.86 23.66
CA ALA A 168 6.59 10.84 23.63
C ALA A 168 6.33 12.08 24.51
N THR A 169 5.09 12.32 24.91
CA THR A 169 4.76 13.38 25.91
C THR A 169 5.07 12.95 27.34
N ILE A 170 5.27 11.64 27.59
CA ILE A 170 5.43 11.06 28.93
C ILE A 170 6.83 10.45 29.11
N TYR A 171 7.35 9.83 28.04
CA TYR A 171 8.61 9.08 28.05
C TYR A 171 9.63 9.69 27.09
N PRO A 172 10.94 9.52 27.34
CA PRO A 172 11.97 9.92 26.40
C PRO A 172 11.88 9.12 25.09
N TRP A 173 12.32 9.72 23.99
CA TRP A 173 12.22 9.15 22.64
C TRP A 173 12.85 7.76 22.51
N GLU A 174 13.95 7.50 23.22
CA GLU A 174 14.62 6.18 23.23
C GLU A 174 13.66 5.08 23.70
N THR A 175 12.88 5.35 24.76
CA THR A 175 11.86 4.41 25.26
C THR A 175 10.71 4.25 24.28
N VAL A 176 10.26 5.33 23.63
CA VAL A 176 9.18 5.29 22.65
C VAL A 176 9.60 4.48 21.41
N PHE A 177 10.83 4.67 20.92
CA PHE A 177 11.37 3.86 19.82
C PHE A 177 11.51 2.40 20.22
N LEU A 178 11.98 2.10 21.45
CA LEU A 178 12.05 0.73 21.95
C LEU A 178 10.68 0.06 21.98
N LEU A 179 9.68 0.70 22.55
CA LEU A 179 8.31 0.16 22.63
C LEU A 179 7.72 -0.06 21.23
N THR A 180 7.96 0.88 20.31
CA THR A 180 7.53 0.76 18.92
C THR A 180 8.27 -0.38 18.19
N ALA A 181 9.58 -0.52 18.40
CA ALA A 181 10.39 -1.60 17.85
C ALA A 181 9.92 -2.97 18.35
N LEU A 182 9.57 -3.10 19.63
CA LEU A 182 9.05 -4.35 20.21
C LEU A 182 7.74 -4.82 19.54
N CYS A 183 6.96 -3.91 18.94
CA CYS A 183 5.78 -4.32 18.15
C CYS A 183 6.16 -5.20 16.93
N MET A 184 7.42 -5.16 16.44
CA MET A 184 7.91 -6.08 15.40
C MET A 184 7.92 -7.55 15.86
N LEU A 185 7.91 -7.81 17.18
CA LEU A 185 7.79 -9.18 17.73
C LEU A 185 6.52 -9.89 17.24
N ALA A 186 5.46 -9.15 16.92
CA ALA A 186 4.24 -9.72 16.35
C ALA A 186 4.53 -10.39 14.98
N GLY A 187 5.34 -9.76 14.13
CA GLY A 187 5.78 -10.32 12.86
C GLY A 187 6.70 -11.53 13.05
N ILE A 188 7.67 -11.42 13.96
CA ILE A 188 8.59 -12.52 14.32
C ILE A 188 7.81 -13.73 14.84
N PHE A 189 6.86 -13.49 15.74
CA PHE A 189 5.96 -14.54 16.26
C PHE A 189 5.20 -15.23 15.13
N MET A 190 4.59 -14.48 14.23
CA MET A 190 3.90 -15.02 13.06
C MET A 190 4.84 -15.89 12.22
N THR A 191 6.03 -15.40 11.92
CA THR A 191 7.01 -16.10 11.05
C THR A 191 7.50 -17.40 11.67
N LEU A 192 7.71 -17.44 12.98
CA LEU A 192 8.22 -18.61 13.68
C LEU A 192 7.13 -19.66 13.96
N PHE A 193 5.95 -19.23 14.41
CA PHE A 193 4.92 -20.12 14.97
C PHE A 193 3.68 -20.31 14.09
N LEU A 194 3.29 -19.28 13.32
CA LEU A 194 2.09 -19.33 12.50
C LEU A 194 2.39 -19.61 11.02
N ALA A 195 3.48 -19.09 10.47
CA ALA A 195 3.80 -19.26 9.06
C ALA A 195 4.30 -20.68 8.76
N LYS A 196 3.85 -21.24 7.64
CA LYS A 196 4.42 -22.46 7.05
C LYS A 196 5.06 -22.09 5.73
N GLU A 197 6.22 -22.67 5.42
CA GLU A 197 6.86 -22.45 4.14
C GLU A 197 5.99 -23.01 3.01
N PRO A 198 5.68 -22.22 1.97
CA PRO A 198 4.94 -22.70 0.81
C PRO A 198 5.73 -23.75 0.04
N ASN A 199 5.07 -24.84 -0.36
CA ASN A 199 5.70 -25.87 -1.17
C ASN A 199 5.65 -25.49 -2.66
N ILE A 200 6.58 -24.64 -3.07
CA ILE A 200 6.71 -24.15 -4.45
C ILE A 200 8.06 -24.57 -5.00
N ALA A 201 8.09 -24.96 -6.28
CA ALA A 201 9.33 -25.26 -6.98
C ALA A 201 10.34 -24.12 -6.87
N GLN A 202 11.62 -24.46 -6.75
CA GLN A 202 12.68 -23.48 -6.62
C GLN A 202 13.16 -23.04 -8.01
N VAL A 203 13.60 -21.78 -8.09
CA VAL A 203 14.26 -21.26 -9.29
C VAL A 203 15.62 -21.94 -9.41
N ASP A 204 15.97 -22.34 -10.63
CA ASP A 204 17.29 -22.92 -10.94
C ASP A 204 18.42 -21.93 -10.60
N ARG A 205 19.37 -22.38 -9.77
CA ARG A 205 20.49 -21.57 -9.28
C ARG A 205 21.68 -21.51 -10.22
N ASP A 206 21.75 -22.42 -11.18
CA ASP A 206 22.91 -22.54 -12.06
C ASP A 206 22.89 -21.54 -13.24
N GLN A 207 21.81 -20.78 -13.37
CA GLN A 207 21.66 -19.78 -14.43
C GLN A 207 22.55 -18.54 -14.18
N PRO A 208 23.05 -17.88 -15.23
CA PRO A 208 23.83 -16.65 -15.12
C PRO A 208 23.09 -15.54 -14.36
N PHE A 209 23.82 -14.72 -13.60
CA PHE A 209 23.26 -13.68 -12.73
C PHE A 209 22.32 -12.70 -13.47
N TYR A 210 22.69 -12.27 -14.69
CA TYR A 210 21.84 -11.34 -15.47
C TYR A 210 20.48 -11.94 -15.86
N MET A 211 20.39 -13.27 -15.96
CA MET A 211 19.13 -13.96 -16.26
C MET A 211 18.11 -13.89 -15.10
N VAL A 212 18.56 -13.64 -13.87
CA VAL A 212 17.66 -13.50 -12.71
C VAL A 212 16.63 -12.38 -12.92
N PHE A 213 17.01 -11.33 -13.63
CA PHE A 213 16.15 -10.19 -13.96
C PHE A 213 15.35 -10.42 -15.23
N TRP A 214 15.96 -11.08 -16.23
CA TRP A 214 15.37 -11.22 -17.55
C TRP A 214 14.34 -12.33 -17.64
N ILE A 215 14.57 -13.47 -16.96
CA ILE A 215 13.70 -14.64 -17.04
C ILE A 215 12.29 -14.37 -16.52
N PRO A 216 12.06 -13.75 -15.32
CA PRO A 216 10.72 -13.46 -14.82
C PRO A 216 9.93 -12.54 -15.75
N LEU A 217 10.62 -11.58 -16.38
CA LEU A 217 10.01 -10.66 -17.33
C LEU A 217 9.66 -11.38 -18.64
N LYS A 218 10.62 -12.15 -19.20
CA LYS A 218 10.41 -12.95 -20.40
C LYS A 218 9.28 -13.95 -20.22
N GLU A 219 9.22 -14.65 -19.07
CA GLU A 219 8.14 -15.57 -18.72
C GLU A 219 6.78 -14.87 -18.74
N PHE A 220 6.68 -13.70 -18.10
CA PHE A 220 5.44 -12.94 -18.07
C PHE A 220 4.95 -12.59 -19.49
N PHE A 221 5.84 -12.09 -20.36
CA PHE A 221 5.49 -11.78 -21.76
C PHE A 221 5.18 -13.03 -22.59
N GLN A 222 5.87 -14.14 -22.37
CA GLN A 222 5.60 -15.40 -23.07
C GLN A 222 4.28 -16.04 -22.64
N ARG A 223 3.98 -16.04 -21.34
CA ARG A 223 2.77 -16.63 -20.77
C ARG A 223 1.51 -15.88 -21.19
N LYS A 224 1.56 -14.55 -21.22
CA LYS A 224 0.40 -13.71 -21.59
C LYS A 224 0.34 -13.37 -23.08
N GLY A 225 1.46 -13.43 -23.79
CA GLY A 225 1.61 -12.81 -25.11
C GLY A 225 1.86 -11.29 -24.99
N VAL A 226 2.59 -10.73 -25.95
CA VAL A 226 3.09 -9.34 -25.88
C VAL A 226 1.95 -8.32 -25.75
N ALA A 227 0.89 -8.44 -26.55
CA ALA A 227 -0.22 -7.48 -26.52
C ALA A 227 -0.97 -7.47 -25.18
N GLN A 228 -1.27 -8.65 -24.63
CA GLN A 228 -1.95 -8.75 -23.32
C GLN A 228 -1.05 -8.32 -22.17
N ALA A 229 0.26 -8.62 -22.24
CA ALA A 229 1.23 -8.18 -21.24
C ALA A 229 1.35 -6.64 -21.21
N ILE A 230 1.45 -5.99 -22.36
CA ILE A 230 1.46 -4.53 -22.47
C ILE A 230 0.13 -3.95 -21.98
N GLY A 231 -0.99 -4.52 -22.38
CA GLY A 231 -2.32 -4.11 -21.93
C GLY A 231 -2.46 -4.19 -20.40
N PHE A 232 -1.94 -5.25 -19.78
CA PHE A 232 -1.90 -5.42 -18.32
C PHE A 232 -1.03 -4.35 -17.65
N LEU A 233 0.19 -4.10 -18.13
CA LEU A 233 1.07 -3.08 -17.56
C LEU A 233 0.46 -1.68 -17.71
N LEU A 234 -0.17 -1.38 -18.85
CA LEU A 234 -0.89 -0.14 -19.05
C LEU A 234 -2.09 -0.01 -18.09
N PHE A 235 -2.84 -1.09 -17.88
CA PHE A 235 -3.91 -1.14 -16.89
C PHE A 235 -3.40 -0.82 -15.48
N LEU A 236 -2.28 -1.41 -15.04
CA LEU A 236 -1.68 -1.13 -13.73
C LEU A 236 -1.37 0.36 -13.53
N PHE A 237 -0.91 1.02 -14.59
CA PHE A 237 -0.61 2.44 -14.56
C PHE A 237 -1.88 3.30 -14.53
N LEU A 238 -2.88 2.97 -15.34
CA LEU A 238 -4.05 3.81 -15.58
C LEU A 238 -5.19 3.64 -14.57
N TYR A 239 -5.38 2.42 -14.03
CA TYR A 239 -6.56 2.11 -13.20
C TYR A 239 -6.65 2.96 -11.93
N LYS A 240 -5.52 3.27 -11.32
CA LYS A 240 -5.46 4.12 -10.10
C LYS A 240 -5.06 5.57 -10.40
N PHE A 241 -4.90 5.93 -11.67
CA PHE A 241 -4.34 7.23 -12.03
C PHE A 241 -5.25 8.39 -11.61
N GLY A 242 -6.52 8.37 -12.02
CA GLY A 242 -7.46 9.45 -11.72
C GLY A 242 -7.65 9.67 -10.22
N ASP A 243 -7.88 8.60 -9.48
CA ASP A 243 -8.03 8.57 -8.03
C ASP A 243 -6.78 9.06 -7.28
N SER A 244 -5.62 8.50 -7.63
CA SER A 244 -4.35 8.94 -7.02
C SER A 244 -4.04 10.42 -7.29
N PHE A 245 -4.40 10.89 -8.47
CA PHE A 245 -4.18 12.28 -8.86
C PHE A 245 -5.12 13.24 -8.13
N ALA A 246 -6.41 12.86 -7.99
CA ALA A 246 -7.40 13.61 -7.22
C ALA A 246 -7.04 13.73 -5.74
N THR A 247 -6.59 12.64 -5.13
CA THR A 247 -6.26 12.60 -3.69
C THR A 247 -4.92 13.26 -3.35
N THR A 248 -4.01 13.45 -4.33
CA THR A 248 -2.70 14.10 -4.11
C THR A 248 -2.83 15.50 -3.50
N LEU A 249 -3.78 16.31 -3.97
CA LEU A 249 -4.00 17.68 -3.50
C LEU A 249 -5.18 17.84 -2.54
N GLN A 250 -5.80 16.73 -2.10
CA GLN A 250 -7.00 16.75 -1.27
C GLN A 250 -6.87 17.65 -0.04
N THR A 251 -5.78 17.52 0.73
CA THR A 251 -5.58 18.32 1.94
C THR A 251 -5.47 19.81 1.63
N LYS A 252 -4.74 20.16 0.56
CA LYS A 252 -4.60 21.55 0.12
C LYS A 252 -5.93 22.10 -0.40
N PHE A 253 -6.67 21.31 -1.18
CA PHE A 253 -8.00 21.66 -1.66
C PHE A 253 -8.96 21.99 -0.52
N VAL A 254 -9.05 21.11 0.49
CA VAL A 254 -9.93 21.32 1.65
C VAL A 254 -9.53 22.58 2.42
N TYR A 255 -8.22 22.84 2.58
CA TYR A 255 -7.72 24.05 3.21
C TYR A 255 -8.09 25.31 2.40
N ASP A 256 -7.93 25.28 1.08
CA ASP A 256 -8.25 26.42 0.20
C ASP A 256 -9.77 26.69 0.11
N MET A 257 -10.60 25.72 0.45
CA MET A 257 -12.05 25.92 0.59
C MET A 257 -12.45 26.62 1.89
N GLY A 258 -11.51 26.94 2.80
CA GLY A 258 -11.77 27.65 4.05
C GLY A 258 -11.84 26.76 5.28
N PHE A 259 -11.66 25.42 5.15
CA PHE A 259 -11.62 24.54 6.32
C PHE A 259 -10.32 24.66 7.10
N GLU A 260 -10.42 24.77 8.41
CA GLU A 260 -9.29 24.89 9.31
C GLU A 260 -8.56 23.55 9.52
N LYS A 261 -7.34 23.61 10.07
CA LYS A 261 -6.51 22.42 10.35
C LYS A 261 -7.23 21.42 11.27
N GLU A 262 -8.02 21.90 12.22
CA GLU A 262 -8.83 21.07 13.12
C GLU A 262 -9.87 20.26 12.36
N HIS A 263 -10.61 20.90 11.44
CA HIS A 263 -11.59 20.23 10.58
C HIS A 263 -10.93 19.15 9.69
N ILE A 264 -9.73 19.44 9.16
CA ILE A 264 -8.95 18.48 8.37
C ILE A 264 -8.54 17.28 9.25
N ALA A 265 -8.06 17.51 10.47
CA ALA A 265 -7.64 16.45 11.37
C ALA A 265 -8.83 15.57 11.80
N LEU A 266 -9.95 16.16 12.19
CA LEU A 266 -11.11 15.43 12.71
C LEU A 266 -11.94 14.80 11.59
N VAL A 267 -12.28 15.56 10.54
CA VAL A 267 -13.17 15.07 9.49
C VAL A 267 -12.41 14.30 8.44
N VAL A 268 -11.37 14.89 7.83
CA VAL A 268 -10.68 14.24 6.71
C VAL A 268 -9.92 13.00 7.17
N LYS A 269 -9.07 13.10 8.20
CA LYS A 269 -8.20 11.98 8.63
C LYS A 269 -9.01 10.83 9.24
N SER A 270 -9.95 11.13 10.15
CA SER A 270 -10.77 10.08 10.77
C SER A 270 -11.68 9.40 9.77
N THR A 271 -12.43 10.19 8.96
CA THR A 271 -13.38 9.64 7.99
C THR A 271 -12.66 8.81 6.93
N SER A 272 -11.53 9.30 6.39
CA SER A 272 -10.77 8.56 5.37
C SER A 272 -10.27 7.21 5.86
N LEU A 273 -9.77 7.16 7.11
CA LEU A 273 -9.27 5.91 7.69
C LEU A 273 -10.39 4.88 7.84
N TRP A 274 -11.47 5.25 8.55
CA TRP A 274 -12.56 4.32 8.85
C TRP A 274 -13.36 3.92 7.61
N ALA A 275 -13.63 4.87 6.70
CA ALA A 275 -14.31 4.58 5.44
C ALA A 275 -13.50 3.60 4.59
N SER A 276 -12.18 3.81 4.47
CA SER A 276 -11.35 2.91 3.67
C SER A 276 -11.15 1.53 4.29
N ILE A 277 -11.09 1.42 5.63
CA ILE A 277 -11.00 0.15 6.34
C ILE A 277 -12.29 -0.65 6.14
N SER A 278 -13.44 -0.05 6.46
CA SER A 278 -14.74 -0.73 6.36
C SER A 278 -15.06 -1.12 4.92
N ALA A 279 -14.85 -0.22 3.95
CA ALA A 279 -15.05 -0.52 2.54
C ALA A 279 -14.12 -1.63 2.03
N GLY A 280 -12.85 -1.60 2.44
CA GLY A 280 -11.92 -2.68 2.13
C GLY A 280 -12.44 -4.03 2.62
N LEU A 281 -12.82 -4.16 3.90
CA LEU A 281 -13.36 -5.41 4.48
C LEU A 281 -14.60 -5.89 3.74
N VAL A 282 -15.56 -4.99 3.51
CA VAL A 282 -16.77 -5.30 2.74
C VAL A 282 -16.42 -5.75 1.32
N GLY A 283 -15.50 -5.05 0.66
CA GLY A 283 -15.01 -5.40 -0.67
C GLY A 283 -14.35 -6.78 -0.72
N GLY A 284 -13.55 -7.12 0.30
CA GLY A 284 -12.94 -8.45 0.43
C GLY A 284 -13.98 -9.57 0.52
N VAL A 285 -15.03 -9.37 1.31
CA VAL A 285 -16.15 -10.33 1.42
C VAL A 285 -16.96 -10.40 0.13
N ILE A 286 -17.22 -9.27 -0.52
CA ILE A 286 -17.92 -9.23 -1.82
C ILE A 286 -17.13 -10.00 -2.88
N MET A 287 -15.80 -9.88 -2.91
CA MET A 287 -14.94 -10.59 -3.87
C MET A 287 -15.02 -12.11 -3.76
N LEU A 288 -15.32 -12.68 -2.57
CA LEU A 288 -15.55 -14.12 -2.42
C LEU A 288 -16.72 -14.63 -3.28
N ARG A 289 -17.73 -13.78 -3.53
CA ARG A 289 -18.91 -14.12 -4.33
C ARG A 289 -18.84 -13.66 -5.78
N LEU A 290 -18.41 -12.41 -5.99
CA LEU A 290 -18.33 -11.82 -7.32
C LEU A 290 -17.12 -12.32 -8.14
N GLY A 291 -16.05 -12.73 -7.46
CA GLY A 291 -14.74 -12.94 -8.08
C GLY A 291 -14.01 -11.62 -8.36
N ILE A 292 -12.70 -11.71 -8.60
CA ILE A 292 -11.81 -10.55 -8.72
C ILE A 292 -12.16 -9.71 -9.97
N ASN A 293 -12.43 -10.33 -11.12
CA ASN A 293 -12.70 -9.60 -12.37
C ASN A 293 -13.94 -8.69 -12.24
N ARG A 294 -15.07 -9.26 -11.80
CA ARG A 294 -16.31 -8.47 -11.62
C ARG A 294 -16.16 -7.41 -10.54
N ALA A 295 -15.42 -7.71 -9.48
CA ALA A 295 -15.13 -6.74 -8.44
C ALA A 295 -14.34 -5.54 -8.97
N LEU A 296 -13.36 -5.72 -9.85
CA LEU A 296 -12.64 -4.63 -10.51
C LEU A 296 -13.57 -3.70 -11.28
N TRP A 297 -14.55 -4.24 -12.00
CA TRP A 297 -15.54 -3.43 -12.72
C TRP A 297 -16.43 -2.64 -11.78
N VAL A 298 -17.06 -3.31 -10.81
CA VAL A 298 -18.01 -2.66 -9.87
C VAL A 298 -17.27 -1.64 -9.01
N PHE A 299 -16.15 -2.00 -8.44
CA PHE A 299 -15.40 -1.13 -7.53
C PHE A 299 -14.70 0.02 -8.28
N GLY A 300 -14.20 -0.23 -9.49
CA GLY A 300 -13.65 0.81 -10.35
C GLY A 300 -14.72 1.82 -10.78
N PHE A 301 -15.95 1.38 -11.06
CA PHE A 301 -17.05 2.26 -11.38
C PHE A 301 -17.48 3.11 -10.16
N ILE A 302 -17.55 2.50 -8.97
CA ILE A 302 -17.80 3.24 -7.71
C ILE A 302 -16.71 4.29 -7.52
N GLN A 303 -15.45 3.92 -7.65
CA GLN A 303 -14.30 4.82 -7.50
C GLN A 303 -14.35 5.99 -8.51
N LEU A 304 -14.77 5.74 -9.75
CA LEU A 304 -14.94 6.79 -10.75
C LEU A 304 -16.05 7.78 -10.36
N ILE A 305 -17.18 7.28 -9.84
CA ILE A 305 -18.30 8.13 -9.38
C ILE A 305 -17.87 8.99 -8.18
N THR A 306 -17.08 8.45 -7.25
CA THR A 306 -16.70 9.17 -6.03
C THR A 306 -15.80 10.37 -6.29
N ILE A 307 -14.98 10.36 -7.38
CA ILE A 307 -14.28 11.57 -7.86
C ILE A 307 -15.27 12.71 -8.14
N GLY A 308 -16.49 12.38 -8.60
CA GLY A 308 -17.58 13.36 -8.79
C GLY A 308 -17.97 14.11 -7.50
N GLY A 309 -17.72 13.52 -6.32
CA GLY A 309 -17.90 14.19 -5.03
C GLY A 309 -16.97 15.40 -4.88
N PHE A 310 -15.70 15.30 -5.29
CA PHE A 310 -14.79 16.45 -5.29
C PHE A 310 -15.21 17.52 -6.30
N ILE A 311 -15.73 17.14 -7.47
CA ILE A 311 -16.27 18.08 -8.47
C ILE A 311 -17.44 18.85 -7.84
N TRP A 312 -18.36 18.12 -7.21
CA TRP A 312 -19.52 18.72 -6.53
C TRP A 312 -19.07 19.66 -5.41
N LEU A 313 -18.11 19.26 -4.57
CA LEU A 313 -17.61 20.10 -3.49
C LEU A 313 -16.88 21.34 -4.02
N ALA A 314 -16.06 21.21 -5.07
CA ALA A 314 -15.34 22.31 -5.70
C ALA A 314 -16.26 23.36 -6.35
N ALA A 315 -17.47 22.96 -6.76
CA ALA A 315 -18.46 23.88 -7.34
C ALA A 315 -18.98 24.93 -6.34
N PHE A 316 -18.86 24.73 -5.03
CA PHE A 316 -19.22 25.71 -4.01
C PHE A 316 -18.19 26.84 -3.86
N GLY A 317 -16.94 26.62 -4.32
CA GLY A 317 -15.83 27.56 -4.11
C GLY A 317 -15.40 27.66 -2.64
N HIS A 318 -14.90 28.83 -2.26
CA HIS A 318 -14.46 29.11 -0.89
C HIS A 318 -15.68 29.32 0.04
N PHE A 319 -15.63 28.77 1.23
CA PHE A 319 -16.63 28.99 2.27
C PHE A 319 -16.12 30.07 3.24
N ASP A 320 -16.86 31.18 3.37
CA ASP A 320 -16.54 32.27 4.31
C ASP A 320 -16.79 31.88 5.77
N GLN A 321 -17.74 30.97 5.99
CA GLN A 321 -18.07 30.42 7.30
C GLN A 321 -18.26 28.92 7.23
N ILE A 322 -17.62 28.20 8.14
CA ILE A 322 -17.73 26.75 8.25
C ILE A 322 -18.69 26.40 9.39
N GLY A 323 -19.86 25.94 9.02
CA GLY A 323 -20.85 25.42 9.93
C GLY A 323 -21.00 23.90 9.85
N ALA A 324 -21.99 23.35 10.55
CA ALA A 324 -22.26 21.92 10.53
C ALA A 324 -22.59 21.40 9.12
N ALA A 325 -23.28 22.20 8.29
CA ALA A 325 -23.65 21.82 6.93
C ALA A 325 -22.41 21.62 6.03
N GLU A 326 -21.42 22.51 6.13
CA GLU A 326 -20.16 22.43 5.36
C GLU A 326 -19.33 21.24 5.82
N LEU A 327 -19.27 20.98 7.13
CA LEU A 327 -18.60 19.80 7.69
C LEU A 327 -19.26 18.49 7.22
N TRP A 328 -20.59 18.44 7.15
CA TRP A 328 -21.30 17.28 6.61
C TRP A 328 -21.04 17.08 5.11
N LYS A 329 -21.03 18.16 4.29
CA LYS A 329 -20.66 18.06 2.86
C LYS A 329 -19.26 17.50 2.69
N LEU A 330 -18.28 18.03 3.45
CA LEU A 330 -16.91 17.54 3.45
C LEU A 330 -16.85 16.06 3.87
N GLY A 331 -17.45 15.71 5.01
CA GLY A 331 -17.47 14.34 5.53
C GLY A 331 -18.08 13.35 4.54
N PHE A 332 -19.17 13.71 3.87
CA PHE A 332 -19.82 12.88 2.87
C PHE A 332 -18.94 12.62 1.65
N VAL A 333 -18.29 13.67 1.11
CA VAL A 333 -17.39 13.54 -0.04
C VAL A 333 -16.16 12.70 0.32
N ILE A 334 -15.55 12.95 1.49
CA ILE A 334 -14.39 12.20 1.97
C ILE A 334 -14.75 10.72 2.22
N ALA A 335 -15.89 10.45 2.86
CA ALA A 335 -16.36 9.09 3.09
C ALA A 335 -16.58 8.35 1.75
N GLY A 336 -17.29 8.98 0.80
CA GLY A 336 -17.52 8.42 -0.52
C GLY A 336 -16.23 8.07 -1.24
N GLU A 337 -15.30 9.02 -1.33
CA GLU A 337 -14.01 8.82 -1.98
C GLU A 337 -13.22 7.66 -1.35
N TYR A 338 -13.09 7.64 -0.04
CA TYR A 338 -12.33 6.59 0.64
C TYR A 338 -13.04 5.23 0.69
N ILE A 339 -14.35 5.18 0.50
CA ILE A 339 -15.07 3.94 0.17
C ILE A 339 -14.61 3.45 -1.22
N GLY A 340 -14.60 4.30 -2.23
CA GLY A 340 -14.08 3.97 -3.56
C GLY A 340 -12.64 3.50 -3.53
N VAL A 341 -11.76 4.25 -2.85
CA VAL A 341 -10.33 3.90 -2.64
C VAL A 341 -10.18 2.54 -1.97
N GLY A 342 -10.95 2.27 -0.90
CA GLY A 342 -10.89 1.01 -0.16
C GLY A 342 -11.28 -0.20 -1.02
N LEU A 343 -12.43 -0.11 -1.68
CA LEU A 343 -12.95 -1.14 -2.58
C LEU A 343 -12.01 -1.37 -3.78
N GLY A 344 -11.66 -0.29 -4.49
CA GLY A 344 -10.83 -0.36 -5.69
C GLY A 344 -9.43 -0.92 -5.41
N THR A 345 -8.81 -0.51 -4.29
CA THR A 345 -7.48 -1.01 -3.89
C THR A 345 -7.53 -2.50 -3.56
N ALA A 346 -8.58 -2.96 -2.86
CA ALA A 346 -8.73 -4.37 -2.51
C ALA A 346 -8.76 -5.28 -3.75
N ALA A 347 -9.60 -4.94 -4.75
CA ALA A 347 -9.70 -5.70 -5.99
C ALA A 347 -8.43 -5.60 -6.84
N PHE A 348 -7.83 -4.42 -6.92
CA PHE A 348 -6.63 -4.16 -7.72
C PHE A 348 -5.41 -4.94 -7.23
N VAL A 349 -5.16 -4.95 -5.91
CA VAL A 349 -4.05 -5.71 -5.32
C VAL A 349 -4.27 -7.21 -5.44
N ALA A 350 -5.51 -7.69 -5.26
CA ALA A 350 -5.86 -9.09 -5.46
C ALA A 350 -5.63 -9.52 -6.92
N PHE A 351 -6.00 -8.68 -7.88
CA PHE A 351 -5.78 -8.92 -9.30
C PHE A 351 -4.29 -8.98 -9.65
N MET A 352 -3.49 -8.01 -9.20
CA MET A 352 -2.03 -8.03 -9.41
C MET A 352 -1.41 -9.33 -8.87
N ALA A 353 -1.79 -9.75 -7.67
CA ALA A 353 -1.28 -10.97 -7.06
C ALA A 353 -1.66 -12.21 -7.86
N ARG A 354 -2.90 -12.32 -8.34
CA ARG A 354 -3.37 -13.44 -9.15
C ARG A 354 -2.58 -13.61 -10.45
N GLU A 355 -2.18 -12.51 -11.05
CA GLU A 355 -1.50 -12.50 -12.34
C GLU A 355 0.00 -12.85 -12.28
N THR A 356 0.54 -13.09 -11.09
CA THR A 356 1.95 -13.50 -10.92
C THR A 356 2.16 -15.00 -11.12
N ASN A 357 3.36 -15.37 -11.59
CA ASN A 357 3.80 -16.76 -11.62
C ASN A 357 4.36 -17.15 -10.24
N PRO A 358 3.94 -18.29 -9.64
CA PRO A 358 4.43 -18.74 -8.34
C PRO A 358 5.95 -18.88 -8.22
N LEU A 359 6.66 -19.17 -9.31
CA LEU A 359 8.12 -19.26 -9.31
C LEU A 359 8.81 -17.89 -9.11
N TYR A 360 8.18 -16.82 -9.63
CA TYR A 360 8.74 -15.47 -9.69
C TYR A 360 7.86 -14.44 -8.99
N THR A 361 7.11 -14.86 -7.98
CA THR A 361 6.08 -14.02 -7.33
C THR A 361 6.67 -12.72 -6.78
N ALA A 362 7.80 -12.78 -6.07
CA ALA A 362 8.43 -11.59 -5.49
C ALA A 362 8.84 -10.60 -6.57
N THR A 363 9.46 -11.07 -7.65
CA THR A 363 9.93 -10.25 -8.77
C THR A 363 8.77 -9.58 -9.50
N GLN A 364 7.79 -10.37 -9.95
CA GLN A 364 6.67 -9.85 -10.74
C GLN A 364 5.79 -8.92 -9.91
N LEU A 365 5.48 -9.28 -8.65
CA LEU A 365 4.64 -8.45 -7.81
C LEU A 365 5.32 -7.14 -7.40
N ALA A 366 6.62 -7.17 -7.11
CA ALA A 366 7.39 -5.95 -6.85
C ALA A 366 7.41 -5.01 -8.07
N LEU A 367 7.56 -5.55 -9.28
CA LEU A 367 7.48 -4.77 -10.52
C LEU A 367 6.08 -4.15 -10.69
N PHE A 368 5.01 -4.95 -10.52
CA PHE A 368 3.64 -4.49 -10.68
C PHE A 368 3.27 -3.40 -9.68
N THR A 369 3.63 -3.58 -8.40
CA THR A 369 3.37 -2.58 -7.36
C THR A 369 4.19 -1.31 -7.55
N SER A 370 5.44 -1.41 -8.01
CA SER A 370 6.26 -0.23 -8.34
C SER A 370 5.68 0.54 -9.52
N LEU A 371 5.26 -0.15 -10.59
CA LEU A 371 4.63 0.47 -11.76
C LEU A 371 3.31 1.16 -11.39
N SER A 372 2.46 0.51 -10.59
CA SER A 372 1.18 1.08 -10.15
C SER A 372 1.32 2.32 -9.25
N ALA A 373 2.47 2.50 -8.62
CA ALA A 373 2.76 3.67 -7.78
C ALA A 373 3.32 4.88 -8.56
N LEU A 374 3.74 4.71 -9.83
CA LEU A 374 4.29 5.79 -10.64
C LEU A 374 3.35 6.98 -10.85
N PRO A 375 2.03 6.79 -11.12
CA PRO A 375 1.12 7.91 -11.31
C PRO A 375 1.09 8.87 -10.13
N SER A 376 0.97 8.35 -8.90
CA SER A 376 0.90 9.17 -7.70
C SER A 376 2.22 9.85 -7.36
N LYS A 377 3.35 9.15 -7.54
CA LYS A 377 4.68 9.68 -7.16
C LYS A 377 5.33 10.54 -8.25
N GLY A 378 5.21 10.13 -9.52
CA GLY A 378 5.84 10.83 -10.64
C GLY A 378 5.02 12.01 -11.15
N LEU A 379 3.77 11.76 -11.49
CA LEU A 379 2.89 12.76 -12.09
C LEU A 379 2.15 13.62 -11.06
N GLY A 380 2.06 13.17 -9.81
CA GLY A 380 1.47 13.95 -8.71
C GLY A 380 2.12 15.34 -8.53
N MET A 381 3.41 15.48 -8.86
CA MET A 381 4.09 16.78 -8.84
C MET A 381 3.50 17.80 -9.83
N LEU A 382 2.88 17.34 -10.92
CA LEU A 382 2.24 18.19 -11.92
C LEU A 382 0.86 18.70 -11.48
N SER A 383 0.23 18.07 -10.49
CA SER A 383 -1.12 18.42 -10.05
C SER A 383 -1.24 19.87 -9.56
N GLY A 384 -0.23 20.37 -8.84
CA GLY A 384 -0.21 21.76 -8.37
C GLY A 384 -0.17 22.78 -9.50
N TYR A 385 0.65 22.54 -10.53
CA TYR A 385 0.70 23.40 -11.72
C TYR A 385 -0.62 23.39 -12.48
N LEU A 386 -1.26 22.22 -12.57
CA LEU A 386 -2.53 22.07 -13.27
C LEU A 386 -3.66 22.81 -12.51
N VAL A 387 -3.74 22.66 -11.19
CA VAL A 387 -4.72 23.39 -10.36
C VAL A 387 -4.51 24.90 -10.50
N LYS A 388 -3.27 25.39 -10.51
CA LYS A 388 -2.97 26.81 -10.71
C LYS A 388 -3.46 27.33 -12.08
N ALA A 389 -3.40 26.48 -13.12
CA ALA A 389 -3.81 26.85 -14.47
C ALA A 389 -5.33 26.83 -14.69
N VAL A 390 -6.04 25.82 -14.14
CA VAL A 390 -7.45 25.57 -14.48
C VAL A 390 -8.40 25.63 -13.28
N GLY A 391 -7.91 25.79 -12.06
CA GLY A 391 -8.70 25.74 -10.83
C GLY A 391 -9.11 24.32 -10.40
N TYR A 392 -9.57 24.16 -9.15
CA TYR A 392 -9.92 22.86 -8.58
C TYR A 392 -11.09 22.18 -9.31
N TYR A 393 -12.12 22.94 -9.70
CA TYR A 393 -13.30 22.40 -10.37
C TYR A 393 -12.94 21.65 -11.67
N HIS A 394 -12.19 22.29 -12.57
CA HIS A 394 -11.75 21.66 -13.82
C HIS A 394 -10.68 20.59 -13.59
N PHE A 395 -9.82 20.77 -12.58
CA PHE A 395 -8.84 19.75 -12.18
C PHE A 395 -9.51 18.42 -11.83
N PHE A 396 -10.58 18.42 -11.03
CA PHE A 396 -11.26 17.17 -10.69
C PHE A 396 -12.02 16.56 -11.88
N TRP A 397 -12.51 17.36 -12.82
CA TRP A 397 -13.00 16.85 -14.10
C TRP A 397 -11.90 16.14 -14.89
N ILE A 398 -10.69 16.70 -14.95
CA ILE A 398 -9.54 16.06 -15.58
C ILE A 398 -9.21 14.73 -14.87
N CYS A 399 -9.22 14.69 -13.53
CA CYS A 399 -9.00 13.46 -12.77
C CYS A 399 -10.02 12.37 -13.12
N LEU A 400 -11.30 12.74 -13.24
CA LEU A 400 -12.37 11.83 -13.64
C LEU A 400 -12.14 11.28 -15.05
N PHE A 401 -11.78 12.14 -16.02
CA PHE A 401 -11.47 11.69 -17.38
C PHE A 401 -10.22 10.81 -17.42
N LEU A 402 -9.20 11.07 -16.59
CA LEU A 402 -8.00 10.24 -16.48
C LEU A 402 -8.27 8.86 -15.87
N ALA A 403 -9.36 8.66 -15.15
CA ALA A 403 -9.77 7.35 -14.63
C ALA A 403 -10.44 6.46 -15.69
N ILE A 404 -11.06 7.05 -16.73
CA ILE A 404 -11.80 6.32 -17.76
C ILE A 404 -10.91 5.32 -18.56
N PRO A 405 -9.70 5.68 -19.04
CA PRO A 405 -8.84 4.77 -19.76
C PRO A 405 -8.52 3.48 -18.98
N GLY A 406 -8.33 3.59 -17.64
CA GLY A 406 -8.13 2.43 -16.77
C GLY A 406 -9.33 1.48 -16.78
N MET A 407 -10.55 2.02 -16.78
CA MET A 407 -11.78 1.22 -16.89
C MET A 407 -11.93 0.58 -18.27
N ILE A 408 -11.54 1.29 -19.33
CA ILE A 408 -11.56 0.75 -20.69
C ILE A 408 -10.59 -0.44 -20.82
N CYS A 409 -9.42 -0.39 -20.20
CA CYS A 409 -8.46 -1.50 -20.21
C CYS A 409 -9.04 -2.81 -19.64
N LEU A 410 -10.03 -2.74 -18.73
CA LEU A 410 -10.67 -3.93 -18.15
C LEU A 410 -11.33 -4.84 -19.20
N PHE A 411 -11.80 -4.29 -20.35
CA PHE A 411 -12.39 -5.12 -21.41
C PHE A 411 -11.42 -6.18 -21.93
N TRP A 412 -10.13 -5.88 -21.94
CA TRP A 412 -9.10 -6.78 -22.45
C TRP A 412 -8.35 -7.53 -21.34
N VAL A 413 -8.19 -6.90 -20.17
CA VAL A 413 -7.32 -7.41 -19.11
C VAL A 413 -8.10 -8.25 -18.09
N ALA A 414 -9.33 -7.87 -17.78
CA ALA A 414 -10.20 -8.55 -16.82
C ALA A 414 -11.67 -8.57 -17.33
N PRO A 415 -11.99 -9.32 -18.40
CA PRO A 415 -13.35 -9.40 -18.93
C PRO A 415 -14.36 -9.83 -17.88
N TRP A 416 -15.56 -9.26 -17.94
CA TRP A 416 -16.63 -9.49 -16.93
C TRP A 416 -17.01 -10.97 -16.78
N ASN A 417 -17.07 -11.71 -17.91
CA ASN A 417 -17.56 -13.10 -17.97
C ASN A 417 -16.46 -14.15 -17.99
N GLU A 418 -15.20 -13.79 -17.81
CA GLU A 418 -14.13 -14.77 -17.74
C GLU A 418 -14.29 -15.55 -16.44
N LYS A 419 -14.84 -16.79 -16.55
CA LYS A 419 -14.72 -17.79 -15.50
C LYS A 419 -13.23 -18.02 -15.30
N GLY A 420 -12.71 -17.72 -14.11
CA GLY A 420 -11.33 -18.03 -13.79
C GLY A 420 -11.06 -19.47 -14.28
N THR A 421 -10.10 -19.62 -15.18
CA THR A 421 -9.60 -20.93 -15.55
C THR A 421 -9.07 -21.56 -14.29
N GLU A 422 -9.84 -22.47 -13.69
CA GLU A 422 -9.31 -23.48 -12.78
C GLU A 422 -8.27 -24.25 -13.61
N LYS A 423 -7.04 -23.80 -13.53
CA LYS A 423 -5.92 -24.61 -13.97
C LYS A 423 -5.74 -25.68 -12.91
N ALA A 424 -6.13 -26.90 -13.31
CA ALA A 424 -5.84 -28.14 -12.60
C ALA A 424 -4.36 -28.28 -12.27
#